data_80345b6e99848138b32042d02787d5b3
#
_entry.id   80345b6e99848138b32042d02787d5b3
#
_cell.length_a   1.000
_cell.length_b   1.000
_cell.length_c   1.000
_cell.angle_alpha   90.00
_cell.angle_beta   90.00
_cell.angle_gamma   90.00
#
_symmetry.space_group_name_H-M   'P 1'
#
loop_
_entity.id
_entity.type
_entity.pdbx_description
1 polymer ?
#
loop_
_entity_poly.entity_id
_entity_poly.type
_entity_poly.pdbx_seq_one_letter_code
_entity_poly.pdbx_strand_id
1 'polypeptide(L)'
;MLLLPAGCASLWVPQAIGKAPEKPVLVSQVQQAPNRFLDRRMRWGGTILAVRNRKRTTEIEILSRPLESGGRPRGKEPGQGRFLALLTGFADPVGYPEKRLLTVTGRLKRVETRPIGEYPYPYPVVAIEQSYLWPKPSPPTPSYFHPDPWYHPWYYPWHPRHPWYW
;
A
#
# COMPACT_ATOMS: atom_id res chain seq x y z
N MET A 1 -15.37 8.69 -40.58
CA MET A 1 -14.07 8.28 -40.00
C MET A 1 -14.14 8.70 -38.55
N LEU A 2 -14.56 7.75 -37.66
CA LEU A 2 -14.73 7.99 -36.23
C LEU A 2 -13.38 7.70 -35.54
N LEU A 3 -12.75 8.73 -35.00
CA LEU A 3 -11.58 8.60 -34.12
C LEU A 3 -12.09 8.28 -32.71
N LEU A 4 -11.91 7.04 -32.27
CA LEU A 4 -12.10 6.64 -30.87
C LEU A 4 -10.90 7.14 -30.06
N PRO A 5 -11.09 7.95 -28.99
CA PRO A 5 -10.00 8.30 -28.11
C PRO A 5 -9.62 7.05 -27.30
N ALA A 6 -8.38 6.56 -27.46
CA ALA A 6 -7.79 5.59 -26.59
C ALA A 6 -7.62 6.22 -25.20
N GLY A 7 -8.59 6.01 -24.32
CA GLY A 7 -8.52 6.43 -22.93
C GLY A 7 -7.42 5.63 -22.21
N CYS A 8 -6.31 6.30 -21.88
CA CYS A 8 -5.36 5.77 -20.91
C CYS A 8 -6.12 5.54 -19.61
N ALA A 9 -6.36 4.29 -19.23
CA ALA A 9 -6.85 3.90 -17.91
C ALA A 9 -5.76 4.21 -16.89
N SER A 10 -5.61 5.48 -16.52
CA SER A 10 -4.82 5.87 -15.36
C SER A 10 -5.48 5.22 -14.15
N LEU A 11 -4.70 4.47 -13.36
CA LEU A 11 -5.11 3.92 -12.06
C LEU A 11 -5.47 5.10 -11.14
N TRP A 12 -6.71 5.55 -11.23
CA TRP A 12 -7.18 6.72 -10.51
C TRP A 12 -7.35 6.38 -9.04
N VAL A 13 -6.52 7.02 -8.20
CA VAL A 13 -6.65 6.92 -6.75
C VAL A 13 -7.78 7.84 -6.30
N PRO A 14 -8.81 7.33 -5.59
CA PRO A 14 -9.90 8.17 -5.10
C PRO A 14 -9.38 9.37 -4.29
N GLN A 15 -9.96 10.56 -4.49
CA GLN A 15 -9.50 11.79 -3.86
C GLN A 15 -9.44 11.68 -2.33
N ALA A 16 -10.42 11.01 -1.71
CA ALA A 16 -10.44 10.79 -0.26
C ALA A 16 -9.27 9.93 0.24
N ILE A 17 -8.71 9.08 -0.62
CA ILE A 17 -7.52 8.28 -0.34
C ILE A 17 -6.25 9.12 -0.57
N GLY A 18 -6.19 9.86 -1.68
CA GLY A 18 -5.03 10.67 -2.05
C GLY A 18 -4.83 11.89 -1.15
N LYS A 19 -5.90 12.60 -0.79
CA LYS A 19 -5.81 13.83 0.00
C LYS A 19 -5.68 13.55 1.49
N ALA A 20 -4.63 14.10 2.10
CA ALA A 20 -4.45 14.01 3.55
C ALA A 20 -5.52 14.83 4.30
N PRO A 21 -6.05 14.35 5.44
CA PRO A 21 -6.83 15.20 6.33
C PRO A 21 -5.93 16.30 6.92
N GLU A 22 -6.52 17.46 7.23
CA GLU A 22 -5.78 18.60 7.81
C GLU A 22 -5.04 18.24 9.11
N LYS A 23 -5.65 17.37 9.91
CA LYS A 23 -5.08 16.89 11.18
C LYS A 23 -5.05 15.36 11.15
N PRO A 24 -3.99 14.74 10.63
CA PRO A 24 -3.86 13.30 10.63
C PRO A 24 -3.77 12.77 12.07
N VAL A 25 -4.48 11.69 12.34
CA VAL A 25 -4.51 11.01 13.65
C VAL A 25 -3.84 9.67 13.48
N LEU A 26 -2.92 9.33 14.40
CA LEU A 26 -2.25 8.03 14.40
C LEU A 26 -3.09 6.97 15.12
N VAL A 27 -2.91 5.71 14.78
CA VAL A 27 -3.55 4.56 15.44
C VAL A 27 -3.22 4.56 16.92
N SER A 28 -1.97 4.82 17.31
CA SER A 28 -1.51 4.89 18.69
C SER A 28 -2.20 5.97 19.52
N GLN A 29 -2.51 7.12 18.92
CA GLN A 29 -3.24 8.19 19.61
C GLN A 29 -4.68 7.77 19.95
N VAL A 30 -5.32 7.05 19.03
CA VAL A 30 -6.66 6.50 19.26
C VAL A 30 -6.65 5.42 20.34
N GLN A 31 -5.63 4.58 20.36
CA GLN A 31 -5.46 3.56 21.41
C GLN A 31 -5.31 4.15 22.80
N GLN A 32 -4.62 5.28 22.93
CA GLN A 32 -4.41 5.98 24.20
C GLN A 32 -5.64 6.75 24.67
N ALA A 33 -6.42 7.32 23.78
CA ALA A 33 -7.56 8.18 24.10
C ALA A 33 -8.77 7.91 23.18
N PRO A 34 -9.40 6.73 23.24
CA PRO A 34 -10.44 6.32 22.28
C PRO A 34 -11.60 7.29 22.15
N ASN A 35 -12.13 7.73 23.28
CA ASN A 35 -13.33 8.58 23.35
C ASN A 35 -13.16 9.94 22.66
N ARG A 36 -11.92 10.42 22.57
CA ARG A 36 -11.59 11.70 21.92
C ARG A 36 -11.78 11.66 20.41
N PHE A 37 -11.78 10.49 19.83
CA PHE A 37 -11.72 10.29 18.38
C PHE A 37 -12.93 9.55 17.81
N LEU A 38 -13.91 9.18 18.64
CA LEU A 38 -15.14 8.53 18.16
C LEU A 38 -15.82 9.36 17.07
N ASP A 39 -16.34 8.68 16.07
CA ASP A 39 -16.99 9.21 14.86
C ASP A 39 -16.14 10.16 14.00
N ARG A 40 -14.89 10.44 14.39
CA ARG A 40 -13.98 11.18 13.53
C ARG A 40 -13.64 10.38 12.28
N ARG A 41 -13.48 11.11 11.19
CA ARG A 41 -13.00 10.55 9.92
C ARG A 41 -11.50 10.27 10.01
N MET A 42 -11.12 9.04 9.72
CA MET A 42 -9.74 8.56 9.69
C MET A 42 -9.31 8.27 8.27
N ARG A 43 -8.02 8.47 7.98
CA ARG A 43 -7.36 7.95 6.79
C ARG A 43 -6.14 7.18 7.25
N TRP A 44 -6.23 5.88 7.21
CA TRP A 44 -5.16 4.97 7.59
C TRP A 44 -4.89 3.97 6.48
N GLY A 45 -3.68 3.47 6.44
CA GLY A 45 -3.32 2.40 5.52
C GLY A 45 -2.18 1.58 6.07
N GLY A 46 -1.93 0.46 5.44
CA GLY A 46 -0.90 -0.45 5.88
C GLY A 46 -0.93 -1.77 5.16
N THR A 47 -0.37 -2.76 5.79
CA THR A 47 -0.29 -4.13 5.27
C THR A 47 -1.46 -4.95 5.79
N ILE A 48 -2.20 -5.61 4.91
CA ILE A 48 -3.26 -6.55 5.27
C ILE A 48 -2.62 -7.75 5.99
N LEU A 49 -3.10 -8.03 7.20
CA LEU A 49 -2.69 -9.19 8.00
C LEU A 49 -3.66 -10.36 7.88
N ALA A 50 -4.97 -10.05 7.89
CA ALA A 50 -6.02 -11.06 7.78
C ALA A 50 -7.32 -10.44 7.27
N VAL A 51 -8.17 -11.28 6.66
CA VAL A 51 -9.54 -10.93 6.25
C VAL A 51 -10.49 -11.94 6.83
N ARG A 52 -11.54 -11.47 7.52
CA ARG A 52 -12.53 -12.33 8.19
C ARG A 52 -13.94 -11.89 7.81
N ASN A 53 -14.67 -12.74 7.13
CA ASN A 53 -16.07 -12.50 6.83
C ASN A 53 -16.96 -12.81 8.04
N ARG A 54 -17.87 -11.88 8.34
CA ARG A 54 -18.91 -11.98 9.35
C ARG A 54 -20.27 -12.04 8.65
N LYS A 55 -21.34 -12.23 9.40
CA LYS A 55 -22.70 -12.35 8.81
C LYS A 55 -23.12 -11.18 7.92
N ARG A 56 -22.71 -9.95 8.23
CA ARG A 56 -23.09 -8.72 7.51
C ARG A 56 -21.92 -7.80 7.14
N THR A 57 -20.73 -8.13 7.55
CA THR A 57 -19.55 -7.28 7.34
C THR A 57 -18.32 -8.14 7.04
N THR A 58 -17.38 -7.57 6.35
CA THR A 58 -16.02 -8.11 6.24
C THR A 58 -15.08 -7.28 7.09
N GLU A 59 -14.33 -7.94 7.93
CA GLU A 59 -13.35 -7.37 8.82
C GLU A 59 -11.95 -7.59 8.22
N ILE A 60 -11.20 -6.51 8.02
CA ILE A 60 -9.83 -6.54 7.51
C ILE A 60 -8.91 -6.07 8.62
N GLU A 61 -8.02 -6.93 9.08
CA GLU A 61 -6.97 -6.58 10.04
C GLU A 61 -5.77 -5.99 9.29
N ILE A 62 -5.34 -4.80 9.70
CA ILE A 62 -4.30 -4.04 9.00
C ILE A 62 -3.22 -3.61 9.99
N LEU A 63 -1.96 -3.89 9.67
CA LEU A 63 -0.80 -3.28 10.32
C LEU A 63 -0.60 -1.90 9.73
N SER A 64 -0.95 -0.88 10.51
CA SER A 64 -0.84 0.53 10.09
C SER A 64 0.60 0.90 9.78
N ARG A 65 0.78 1.70 8.74
CA ARG A 65 2.08 2.24 8.31
C ARG A 65 1.96 3.71 7.95
N PRO A 66 3.05 4.49 8.02
CA PRO A 66 3.07 5.85 7.52
C PRO A 66 2.61 5.92 6.07
N LEU A 67 1.87 6.95 5.71
CA LEU A 67 1.40 7.17 4.35
C LEU A 67 2.28 8.20 3.63
N GLU A 68 2.50 7.97 2.36
CA GLU A 68 3.02 8.96 1.42
C GLU A 68 1.96 10.07 1.18
N SER A 69 2.35 11.17 0.54
CA SER A 69 1.44 12.27 0.19
C SER A 69 0.22 11.80 -0.60
N GLY A 70 0.41 10.87 -1.54
CA GLY A 70 -0.67 10.25 -2.32
C GLY A 70 -1.48 9.19 -1.58
N GLY A 71 -1.22 8.95 -0.30
CA GLY A 71 -1.96 7.98 0.52
C GLY A 71 -1.44 6.54 0.47
N ARG A 72 -0.37 6.26 -0.26
CA ARG A 72 0.22 4.92 -0.30
C ARG A 72 0.95 4.61 1.01
N PRO A 73 0.72 3.43 1.61
CA PRO A 73 1.49 3.00 2.79
C PRO A 73 2.95 2.71 2.42
N ARG A 74 3.87 3.16 3.27
CA ARG A 74 5.31 2.87 3.14
C ARG A 74 5.59 1.46 3.64
N GLY A 75 5.54 0.49 2.75
CA GLY A 75 5.61 -0.94 3.09
C GLY A 75 6.86 -1.39 3.84
N LYS A 76 7.97 -0.66 3.74
CA LYS A 76 9.25 -0.97 4.41
C LYS A 76 9.40 -0.32 5.80
N GLU A 77 8.56 0.66 6.13
CA GLU A 77 8.59 1.35 7.41
C GLU A 77 8.04 0.47 8.54
N PRO A 78 8.44 0.69 9.80
CA PRO A 78 7.87 0.00 10.95
C PRO A 78 6.36 0.19 11.05
N GLY A 79 5.67 -0.79 11.61
CA GLY A 79 4.24 -0.70 11.89
C GLY A 79 3.95 0.31 13.01
N GLN A 80 2.86 1.07 12.84
CA GLN A 80 2.39 2.08 13.80
C GLN A 80 1.19 1.60 14.63
N GLY A 81 1.07 0.30 14.82
CA GLY A 81 -0.06 -0.34 15.48
C GLY A 81 -0.98 -1.05 14.50
N ARG A 82 -1.97 -1.80 15.06
CA ARG A 82 -2.96 -2.52 14.25
C ARG A 82 -4.33 -1.88 14.42
N PHE A 83 -5.13 -1.96 13.38
CA PHE A 83 -6.53 -1.56 13.42
C PHE A 83 -7.38 -2.51 12.59
N LEU A 84 -8.69 -2.47 12.80
CA LEU A 84 -9.68 -3.22 12.05
C LEU A 84 -10.45 -2.28 11.14
N ALA A 85 -10.53 -2.62 9.87
CA ALA A 85 -11.35 -1.93 8.89
C ALA A 85 -12.58 -2.79 8.59
N LEU A 86 -13.78 -2.24 8.81
CA LEU A 86 -15.06 -2.91 8.56
C LEU A 86 -15.63 -2.45 7.23
N LEU A 87 -15.76 -3.38 6.32
CA LEU A 87 -16.51 -3.22 5.08
C LEU A 87 -17.95 -3.76 5.27
N THR A 88 -18.93 -3.04 4.83
CA THR A 88 -20.33 -3.51 4.82
C THR A 88 -20.50 -4.59 3.74
N GLY A 89 -21.12 -5.71 4.10
CA GLY A 89 -21.33 -6.82 3.20
C GLY A 89 -20.16 -7.80 3.14
N PHE A 90 -20.22 -8.66 2.14
CA PHE A 90 -19.19 -9.66 1.86
C PHE A 90 -18.11 -9.10 0.94
N ALA A 91 -16.86 -9.29 1.30
CA ALA A 91 -15.72 -9.11 0.41
C ALA A 91 -14.98 -10.44 0.26
N ASP A 92 -14.71 -10.82 -0.97
CA ASP A 92 -13.93 -12.01 -1.25
C ASP A 92 -12.50 -11.84 -0.73
N PRO A 93 -11.99 -12.72 0.16
CA PRO A 93 -10.62 -12.67 0.63
C PRO A 93 -9.58 -12.70 -0.50
N VAL A 94 -9.90 -13.34 -1.63
CA VAL A 94 -9.02 -13.35 -2.82
C VAL A 94 -8.81 -11.93 -3.37
N GLY A 95 -9.82 -11.06 -3.25
CA GLY A 95 -9.74 -9.65 -3.63
C GLY A 95 -8.90 -8.80 -2.66
N TYR A 96 -8.67 -9.27 -1.44
CA TYR A 96 -7.89 -8.60 -0.39
C TYR A 96 -6.77 -9.50 0.16
N PRO A 97 -5.81 -9.93 -0.66
CA PRO A 97 -4.79 -10.87 -0.22
C PRO A 97 -3.92 -10.30 0.90
N GLU A 98 -3.51 -11.17 1.81
CA GLU A 98 -2.52 -10.83 2.85
C GLU A 98 -1.24 -10.24 2.25
N LYS A 99 -0.54 -9.46 3.05
CA LYS A 99 0.70 -8.74 2.68
C LYS A 99 0.54 -7.68 1.58
N ARG A 100 -0.68 -7.44 1.09
CA ARG A 100 -0.95 -6.32 0.19
C ARG A 100 -1.10 -5.01 0.97
N LEU A 101 -0.84 -3.90 0.28
CA LEU A 101 -1.03 -2.57 0.85
C LEU A 101 -2.45 -2.09 0.57
N LEU A 102 -3.14 -1.67 1.63
CA LEU A 102 -4.49 -1.12 1.57
C LEU A 102 -4.52 0.22 2.29
N THR A 103 -5.20 1.20 1.71
CA THR A 103 -5.53 2.45 2.40
C THR A 103 -7.03 2.56 2.48
N VAL A 104 -7.52 2.97 3.65
CA VAL A 104 -8.93 3.14 3.92
C VAL A 104 -9.21 4.55 4.46
N THR A 105 -10.36 5.09 4.11
CA THR A 105 -10.96 6.22 4.78
C THR A 105 -12.31 5.80 5.36
N GLY A 106 -12.63 6.34 6.51
CA GLY A 106 -13.88 5.99 7.18
C GLY A 106 -13.96 6.58 8.57
N ARG A 107 -15.01 6.23 9.33
CA ARG A 107 -15.24 6.75 10.67
C ARG A 107 -14.83 5.74 11.73
N LEU A 108 -14.13 6.23 12.75
CA LEU A 108 -13.84 5.44 13.95
C LEU A 108 -15.15 5.13 14.69
N LYS A 109 -15.46 3.85 14.85
CA LYS A 109 -16.70 3.43 15.53
C LYS A 109 -16.50 3.06 16.98
N ARG A 110 -15.40 2.40 17.30
CA ARG A 110 -15.06 1.94 18.64
C ARG A 110 -13.61 1.51 18.72
N VAL A 111 -13.13 1.26 19.89
CA VAL A 111 -11.91 0.47 20.13
C VAL A 111 -12.34 -0.79 20.87
N GLU A 112 -11.89 -1.93 20.42
CA GLU A 112 -12.19 -3.21 21.06
C GLU A 112 -10.90 -3.94 21.41
N THR A 113 -10.84 -4.57 22.59
CA THR A 113 -9.67 -5.33 23.01
C THR A 113 -9.79 -6.75 22.51
N ARG A 114 -8.77 -7.20 21.77
CA ARG A 114 -8.63 -8.59 21.31
C ARG A 114 -7.23 -9.10 21.62
N PRO A 115 -7.04 -10.39 21.90
CA PRO A 115 -5.72 -10.91 22.16
C PRO A 115 -4.85 -10.97 20.90
N ILE A 116 -3.57 -10.60 21.05
CA ILE A 116 -2.49 -10.97 20.13
C ILE A 116 -1.57 -11.90 20.93
N GLY A 117 -1.66 -13.19 20.66
CA GLY A 117 -1.15 -14.18 21.62
C GLY A 117 -1.87 -14.04 22.96
N GLU A 118 -1.13 -13.83 24.04
CA GLU A 118 -1.72 -13.57 25.37
C GLU A 118 -1.90 -12.08 25.69
N TYR A 119 -1.43 -11.19 24.82
CA TYR A 119 -1.46 -9.75 25.08
C TYR A 119 -2.82 -9.14 24.69
N PRO A 120 -3.52 -8.46 25.61
CA PRO A 120 -4.77 -7.77 25.32
C PRO A 120 -4.48 -6.48 24.53
N TYR A 121 -4.71 -6.52 23.23
CA TYR A 121 -4.39 -5.44 22.31
C TYR A 121 -5.63 -4.60 21.98
N PRO A 122 -5.60 -3.25 22.13
CA PRO A 122 -6.70 -2.37 21.76
C PRO A 122 -6.71 -2.12 20.26
N TYR A 123 -7.71 -2.64 19.57
CA TYR A 123 -7.93 -2.46 18.15
C TYR A 123 -8.91 -1.33 17.87
N PRO A 124 -8.47 -0.17 17.30
CA PRO A 124 -9.39 0.77 16.71
C PRO A 124 -10.15 0.16 15.54
N VAL A 125 -11.47 0.37 15.50
CA VAL A 125 -12.38 -0.17 14.49
C VAL A 125 -12.93 0.96 13.64
N VAL A 126 -12.60 0.96 12.35
CA VAL A 126 -13.00 1.97 11.37
C VAL A 126 -14.03 1.39 10.41
N ALA A 127 -15.21 1.98 10.32
CA ALA A 127 -16.17 1.66 9.26
C ALA A 127 -15.70 2.32 7.96
N ILE A 128 -15.44 1.50 6.96
CA ILE A 128 -14.90 1.95 5.66
C ILE A 128 -15.95 2.76 4.90
N GLU A 129 -15.59 3.95 4.47
CA GLU A 129 -16.32 4.74 3.47
C GLU A 129 -15.70 4.54 2.08
N GLN A 130 -14.37 4.54 2.00
CA GLN A 130 -13.62 4.25 0.78
C GLN A 130 -12.36 3.46 1.09
N SER A 131 -11.95 2.62 0.17
CA SER A 131 -10.70 1.88 0.26
C SER A 131 -9.98 1.82 -1.09
N TYR A 132 -8.68 1.67 -1.04
CA TYR A 132 -7.86 1.50 -2.24
C TYR A 132 -6.77 0.46 -1.99
N LEU A 133 -6.85 -0.64 -2.75
CA LEU A 133 -5.84 -1.70 -2.73
C LEU A 133 -4.73 -1.34 -3.72
N TRP A 134 -3.55 -1.09 -3.22
CA TRP A 134 -2.42 -0.67 -4.04
C TRP A 134 -1.90 -1.79 -4.93
N PRO A 135 -1.55 -1.52 -6.19
CA PRO A 135 -0.93 -2.50 -7.07
C PRO A 135 0.36 -3.06 -6.46
N LYS A 136 0.66 -4.32 -6.75
CA LYS A 136 1.99 -4.87 -6.43
C LYS A 136 3.05 -4.04 -7.18
N PRO A 137 4.21 -3.79 -6.57
CA PRO A 137 5.33 -3.23 -7.31
C PRO A 137 5.60 -4.15 -8.51
N SER A 138 5.62 -3.59 -9.71
CA SER A 138 6.11 -4.31 -10.87
C SER A 138 7.58 -4.66 -10.64
N PRO A 139 8.02 -5.88 -10.96
CA PRO A 139 9.45 -6.15 -10.97
C PRO A 139 10.14 -5.10 -11.87
N PRO A 140 11.34 -4.64 -11.51
CA PRO A 140 12.08 -3.73 -12.37
C PRO A 140 12.16 -4.37 -13.74
N THR A 141 11.68 -3.68 -14.75
CA THR A 141 11.89 -4.10 -16.14
C THR A 141 13.40 -4.19 -16.33
N PRO A 142 13.95 -5.33 -16.71
CA PRO A 142 15.35 -5.40 -17.04
C PRO A 142 15.59 -4.30 -18.08
N SER A 143 16.38 -3.28 -17.74
CA SER A 143 16.88 -2.37 -18.74
C SER A 143 17.79 -3.22 -19.61
N TYR A 144 17.26 -3.69 -20.71
CA TYR A 144 18.12 -4.15 -21.79
C TYR A 144 18.98 -2.94 -22.13
N PHE A 145 20.20 -3.00 -21.69
CA PHE A 145 21.23 -2.11 -22.19
C PHE A 145 21.23 -2.36 -23.70
N HIS A 146 20.55 -1.53 -24.47
CA HIS A 146 20.80 -1.48 -25.90
C HIS A 146 22.25 -1.07 -26.01
N PRO A 147 23.13 -1.98 -26.46
CA PRO A 147 24.46 -1.51 -26.80
C PRO A 147 24.22 -0.43 -27.85
N ASP A 148 24.77 0.75 -27.54
CA ASP A 148 24.75 1.90 -28.44
C ASP A 148 25.00 1.40 -29.86
N PRO A 149 24.11 1.64 -30.86
CA PRO A 149 24.34 1.18 -32.25
C PRO A 149 25.64 1.71 -32.83
N TRP A 150 26.26 2.69 -32.17
CA TRP A 150 27.57 3.25 -32.52
C TRP A 150 28.74 2.62 -31.77
N TYR A 151 28.50 1.68 -30.83
CA TYR A 151 29.58 0.91 -30.21
C TYR A 151 30.03 -0.15 -31.20
N HIS A 152 30.89 0.28 -32.14
CA HIS A 152 31.58 -0.65 -33.06
C HIS A 152 32.62 -1.44 -32.26
N PRO A 153 32.54 -2.78 -32.24
CA PRO A 153 33.53 -3.63 -31.59
C PRO A 153 34.88 -3.64 -32.30
N TRP A 154 35.07 -2.76 -33.27
CA TRP A 154 36.28 -2.66 -34.06
C TRP A 154 37.32 -1.68 -33.54
N TYR A 155 37.08 -1.00 -32.43
CA TYR A 155 38.12 -0.15 -31.81
C TYR A 155 38.92 -0.98 -30.80
N TYR A 156 39.56 -2.07 -31.24
CA TYR A 156 40.71 -2.60 -30.58
C TYR A 156 41.91 -1.78 -31.06
N PRO A 157 42.60 -1.03 -30.19
CA PRO A 157 43.89 -0.46 -30.57
C PRO A 157 44.84 -1.60 -30.93
N TRP A 158 45.41 -1.52 -32.07
CA TRP A 158 46.45 -2.37 -32.53
C TRP A 158 47.52 -2.52 -31.44
N HIS A 159 47.63 -3.69 -30.83
CA HIS A 159 48.84 -4.07 -30.13
C HIS A 159 49.83 -4.50 -31.21
N PRO A 160 50.96 -3.78 -31.36
CA PRO A 160 52.05 -4.25 -32.20
C PRO A 160 52.57 -5.54 -31.57
N ARG A 161 52.45 -6.66 -32.26
CA ARG A 161 53.21 -7.85 -31.97
C ARG A 161 54.68 -7.48 -32.09
N HIS A 162 55.38 -7.47 -31.00
CA HIS A 162 56.82 -7.48 -31.02
C HIS A 162 57.28 -8.86 -31.57
N PRO A 163 57.99 -8.88 -32.74
CA PRO A 163 58.76 -10.03 -33.08
C PRO A 163 60.10 -9.94 -32.31
N TRP A 164 60.56 -11.03 -31.85
CA TRP A 164 61.83 -11.34 -31.22
C TRP A 164 61.70 -11.96 -29.84
N TYR A 165 61.72 -13.29 -29.84
CA TYR A 165 62.63 -14.06 -28.99
C TYR A 165 62.94 -15.39 -29.67
N TRP A 166 64.22 -15.58 -29.74
CA TRP A 166 64.98 -16.76 -30.15
C TRP A 166 64.66 -17.99 -29.30
#